data_95a9a0730c6ef2e7fb18bec8b00915d3
#
_entry.id   95a9a0730c6ef2e7fb18bec8b00915d3
#
_cell.length_a   1.000
_cell.length_b   1.000
_cell.length_c   1.000
_cell.angle_alpha   90.00
_cell.angle_beta   90.00
_cell.angle_gamma   90.00
#
_symmetry.space_group_name_H-M   'P 1'
#
loop_
_entity.id
_entity.type
_entity.pdbx_description
1 polymer ?
#
loop_
_entity_poly.entity_id
_entity_poly.type
_entity_poly.pdbx_seq_one_letter_code
_entity_poly.pdbx_strand_id
1 'polypeptide(L)'
;MSCMKRQHTLRILFAVLLVAVIAGCETVPSGPAAVAGQWTNSLGTVWTINPDGTFHVTATKPKAQIWGTYTLSGDTMTVQETRRKGAIPKSCKGPGVYKFSRPDANTLAFTLVNDVCKPRIQNVTQAWHRQ
;
A
#
# COMPACT_ATOMS: atom_id res chain seq x y z
N MET A 1 26.44 -19.31 1.74
CA MET A 1 26.66 -20.08 0.51
C MET A 1 27.80 -19.47 -0.25
N SER A 2 28.82 -20.25 -0.52
CA SER A 2 30.12 -19.82 -1.03
C SER A 2 30.08 -19.44 -2.51
N CYS A 3 30.53 -18.23 -2.86
CA CYS A 3 31.05 -17.95 -4.19
C CYS A 3 32.43 -18.60 -4.34
N MET A 4 32.49 -19.67 -5.09
CA MET A 4 33.76 -20.32 -5.40
C MET A 4 34.55 -19.52 -6.44
N LYS A 5 35.74 -19.05 -6.02
CA LYS A 5 36.80 -18.58 -6.89
C LYS A 5 37.25 -19.72 -7.82
N ARG A 6 37.27 -19.47 -9.11
CA ARG A 6 38.09 -20.23 -10.04
C ARG A 6 38.91 -19.27 -10.87
N GLN A 7 40.19 -19.20 -10.57
CA GLN A 7 41.20 -18.61 -11.43
C GLN A 7 41.46 -19.56 -12.60
N HIS A 8 41.39 -19.06 -13.80
CA HIS A 8 42.24 -19.55 -14.89
C HIS A 8 42.59 -18.40 -15.81
N THR A 9 43.86 -18.11 -15.84
CA THR A 9 44.57 -17.31 -16.83
C THR A 9 44.36 -17.88 -18.24
N LEU A 10 43.95 -17.03 -19.19
CA LEU A 10 44.54 -16.99 -20.53
C LEU A 10 44.08 -15.74 -21.29
N ARG A 11 45.06 -15.08 -21.86
CA ARG A 11 44.97 -13.89 -22.69
C ARG A 11 44.06 -14.15 -23.92
N ILE A 12 43.13 -13.24 -24.20
CA ILE A 12 42.84 -12.77 -25.56
C ILE A 12 41.98 -11.49 -25.41
N LEU A 13 42.45 -10.43 -26.03
CA LEU A 13 41.72 -9.16 -26.21
C LEU A 13 40.41 -9.41 -26.98
N PHE A 14 39.29 -9.15 -26.31
CA PHE A 14 38.06 -8.75 -26.95
C PHE A 14 37.34 -7.80 -26.01
N ALA A 15 37.20 -6.54 -26.44
CA ALA A 15 36.39 -5.55 -25.77
C ALA A 15 34.92 -5.99 -25.90
N VAL A 16 34.42 -6.70 -24.92
CA VAL A 16 32.99 -6.94 -24.76
C VAL A 16 32.51 -5.97 -23.70
N LEU A 17 31.74 -4.98 -24.14
CA LEU A 17 30.99 -4.05 -23.31
C LEU A 17 30.01 -4.87 -22.47
N LEU A 18 30.41 -5.23 -21.25
CA LEU A 18 29.56 -5.93 -20.30
C LEU A 18 28.57 -4.91 -19.72
N VAL A 19 27.39 -4.81 -20.33
CA VAL A 19 26.25 -4.13 -19.71
C VAL A 19 25.86 -5.00 -18.52
N ALA A 20 26.34 -4.63 -17.34
CA ALA A 20 25.85 -5.19 -16.10
C ALA A 20 24.39 -4.75 -15.91
N VAL A 21 23.45 -5.59 -16.29
CA VAL A 21 22.06 -5.45 -15.87
C VAL A 21 22.05 -5.70 -14.36
N ILE A 22 22.08 -4.63 -13.59
CA ILE A 22 21.82 -4.69 -12.15
C ILE A 22 20.34 -4.96 -12.02
N ALA A 23 19.95 -6.23 -11.90
CA ALA A 23 18.63 -6.61 -11.43
C ALA A 23 18.54 -6.17 -9.96
N GLY A 24 18.07 -4.94 -9.72
CA GLY A 24 17.78 -4.46 -8.39
C GLY A 24 16.65 -5.29 -7.81
N CYS A 25 16.90 -6.01 -6.72
CA CYS A 25 15.84 -6.55 -5.89
C CYS A 25 15.10 -5.35 -5.29
N GLU A 26 13.92 -5.02 -5.79
CA GLU A 26 13.02 -4.06 -5.15
C GLU A 26 12.56 -4.68 -3.83
N THR A 27 13.12 -4.21 -2.73
CA THR A 27 12.63 -4.56 -1.40
C THR A 27 11.30 -3.88 -1.18
N VAL A 28 10.24 -4.68 -0.92
CA VAL A 28 8.94 -4.14 -0.52
C VAL A 28 9.11 -3.38 0.81
N PRO A 29 8.71 -2.11 0.89
CA PRO A 29 8.79 -1.36 2.12
C PRO A 29 8.01 -2.04 3.25
N SER A 30 8.50 -1.97 4.47
CA SER A 30 7.83 -2.48 5.67
C SER A 30 7.34 -1.34 6.57
N GLY A 31 6.44 -1.66 7.50
CA GLY A 31 5.86 -0.68 8.41
C GLY A 31 5.06 0.41 7.70
N PRO A 32 4.98 1.64 8.23
CA PRO A 32 4.20 2.74 7.64
C PRO A 32 4.55 3.04 6.18
N ALA A 33 5.81 2.88 5.77
CA ALA A 33 6.25 3.07 4.40
C ALA A 33 5.58 2.11 3.40
N ALA A 34 5.07 0.97 3.86
CA ALA A 34 4.36 0.01 3.00
C ALA A 34 3.00 0.54 2.51
N VAL A 35 2.36 1.40 3.29
CA VAL A 35 1.01 1.91 3.00
C VAL A 35 0.98 3.43 2.77
N ALA A 36 1.97 4.18 3.24
CA ALA A 36 2.00 5.63 3.12
C ALA A 36 2.00 6.09 1.66
N GLY A 37 1.28 7.17 1.40
CA GLY A 37 1.15 7.78 0.08
C GLY A 37 -0.26 8.24 -0.22
N GLN A 38 -0.45 8.72 -1.43
CA GLN A 38 -1.76 9.09 -1.95
C GLN A 38 -2.21 8.04 -2.96
N TRP A 39 -3.38 7.48 -2.72
CA TRP A 39 -3.92 6.34 -3.46
C TRP A 39 -5.31 6.67 -3.98
N THR A 40 -5.64 6.17 -5.17
CA THR A 40 -6.96 6.29 -5.77
C THR A 40 -7.50 4.93 -6.21
N ASN A 41 -8.80 4.77 -6.22
CA ASN A 41 -9.47 3.56 -6.68
C ASN A 41 -10.47 3.83 -7.79
N SER A 42 -11.07 2.77 -8.34
CA SER A 42 -12.05 2.86 -9.45
C SER A 42 -13.36 3.58 -9.09
N LEU A 43 -13.64 3.76 -7.80
CA LEU A 43 -14.82 4.50 -7.31
C LEU A 43 -14.59 6.01 -7.23
N GLY A 44 -13.39 6.49 -7.63
CA GLY A 44 -13.02 7.90 -7.56
C GLY A 44 -12.67 8.36 -6.14
N THR A 45 -12.44 7.44 -5.22
CA THR A 45 -12.00 7.74 -3.87
C THR A 45 -10.50 8.02 -3.87
N VAL A 46 -10.09 9.04 -3.14
CA VAL A 46 -8.68 9.35 -2.87
C VAL A 46 -8.40 9.11 -1.39
N TRP A 47 -7.39 8.30 -1.11
CA TRP A 47 -6.95 7.98 0.25
C TRP A 47 -5.52 8.44 0.45
N THR A 48 -5.34 9.42 1.31
CA THR A 48 -4.02 9.89 1.74
C THR A 48 -3.67 9.22 3.06
N ILE A 49 -2.66 8.35 3.04
CA ILE A 49 -2.17 7.64 4.22
C ILE A 49 -0.83 8.25 4.60
N ASN A 50 -0.78 8.84 5.79
CA ASN A 50 0.42 9.49 6.29
C ASN A 50 1.29 8.50 7.10
N PRO A 51 2.62 8.63 7.08
CA PRO A 51 3.49 7.73 7.84
C PRO A 51 3.39 7.91 9.37
N ASP A 52 2.75 8.97 9.84
CA ASP A 52 2.53 9.25 11.28
C ASP A 52 1.35 8.48 11.90
N GLY A 53 0.66 7.63 11.15
CA GLY A 53 -0.50 6.87 11.63
C GLY A 53 -1.84 7.57 11.44
N THR A 54 -1.89 8.64 10.65
CA THR A 54 -3.13 9.34 10.29
C THR A 54 -3.50 9.11 8.84
N PHE A 55 -4.78 9.29 8.51
CA PHE A 55 -5.25 9.24 7.13
C PHE A 55 -6.37 10.24 6.85
N HIS A 56 -6.54 10.56 5.58
CA HIS A 56 -7.65 11.34 5.05
C HIS A 56 -8.20 10.69 3.79
N VAL A 57 -9.51 10.55 3.72
CA VAL A 57 -10.23 10.01 2.56
C VAL A 57 -11.16 11.07 1.99
N THR A 58 -11.13 11.23 0.68
CA THR A 58 -12.10 12.02 -0.08
C THR A 58 -12.87 11.09 -1.02
N ALA A 59 -14.16 10.96 -0.81
CA ALA A 59 -15.08 10.22 -1.67
C ALA A 59 -15.93 11.17 -2.50
N THR A 60 -16.33 10.74 -3.69
CA THR A 60 -17.13 11.54 -4.63
C THR A 60 -18.56 11.07 -4.76
N LYS A 61 -18.83 9.79 -4.48
CA LYS A 61 -20.17 9.17 -4.61
C LYS A 61 -20.45 8.19 -3.47
N PRO A 62 -21.12 8.61 -2.41
CA PRO A 62 -21.55 9.98 -2.06
C PRO A 62 -20.35 10.88 -1.71
N LYS A 63 -20.53 12.19 -1.88
CA LYS A 63 -19.49 13.16 -1.50
C LYS A 63 -19.27 13.15 0.01
N ALA A 64 -18.07 12.79 0.43
CA ALA A 64 -17.73 12.66 1.83
C ALA A 64 -16.23 12.89 2.05
N GLN A 65 -15.89 13.33 3.26
CA GLN A 65 -14.53 13.38 3.74
C GLN A 65 -14.45 12.66 5.08
N ILE A 66 -13.40 11.87 5.26
CA ILE A 66 -13.18 11.05 6.44
C ILE A 66 -11.74 11.24 6.90
N TRP A 67 -11.55 11.49 8.18
CA TRP A 67 -10.24 11.53 8.81
C TRP A 67 -10.17 10.42 9.85
N GLY A 68 -9.00 9.89 10.05
CA GLY A 68 -8.82 8.84 11.03
C GLY A 68 -7.37 8.53 11.32
N THR A 69 -7.20 7.48 12.10
CA THR A 69 -5.91 6.91 12.47
C THR A 69 -5.85 5.45 12.05
N TYR A 70 -4.64 4.94 11.89
CA TYR A 70 -4.41 3.53 11.63
C TYR A 70 -3.23 3.01 12.45
N THR A 71 -3.25 1.71 12.68
CA THR A 71 -2.14 0.96 13.23
C THR A 71 -1.80 -0.21 12.33
N LEU A 72 -0.54 -0.61 12.31
CA LEU A 72 -0.05 -1.76 11.55
C LEU A 72 0.50 -2.80 12.51
N SER A 73 0.18 -4.07 12.23
CA SER A 73 0.76 -5.24 12.86
C SER A 73 1.08 -6.24 11.76
N GLY A 74 2.36 -6.33 11.36
CA GLY A 74 2.74 -7.10 10.19
C GLY A 74 2.03 -6.61 8.92
N ASP A 75 1.28 -7.48 8.28
CA ASP A 75 0.46 -7.19 7.10
C ASP A 75 -0.99 -6.78 7.43
N THR A 76 -1.30 -6.58 8.70
CA THR A 76 -2.65 -6.22 9.16
C THR A 76 -2.71 -4.74 9.51
N MET A 77 -3.67 -4.04 8.92
CA MET A 77 -3.96 -2.63 9.15
C MET A 77 -5.31 -2.50 9.84
N THR A 78 -5.33 -1.79 10.96
CA THR A 78 -6.57 -1.41 11.66
C THR A 78 -6.81 0.07 11.45
N VAL A 79 -7.96 0.43 10.89
CA VAL A 79 -8.36 1.81 10.63
C VAL A 79 -9.46 2.23 11.60
N GLN A 80 -9.35 3.45 12.11
CA GLN A 80 -10.35 4.05 12.99
C GLN A 80 -10.69 5.45 12.50
N GLU A 81 -11.95 5.69 12.16
CA GLU A 81 -12.43 7.02 11.83
C GLU A 81 -12.52 7.88 13.10
N THR A 82 -12.03 9.11 13.02
CA THR A 82 -12.09 10.08 14.12
C THR A 82 -13.00 11.25 13.81
N ARG A 83 -13.15 11.61 12.54
CA ARG A 83 -14.02 12.68 12.07
C ARG A 83 -14.53 12.39 10.66
N ARG A 84 -15.76 12.82 10.39
CA ARG A 84 -16.38 12.70 9.07
C ARG A 84 -17.17 13.94 8.71
N LYS A 85 -17.27 14.19 7.41
CA LYS A 85 -18.11 15.24 6.82
C LYS A 85 -18.77 14.66 5.56
N GLY A 86 -20.08 14.89 5.42
CA GLY A 86 -20.87 14.38 4.29
C GLY A 86 -21.78 13.21 4.67
N ALA A 87 -22.35 12.54 3.65
CA ALA A 87 -23.38 11.51 3.83
C ALA A 87 -22.73 10.14 4.11
N ILE A 88 -22.34 9.89 5.36
CA ILE A 88 -21.78 8.62 5.80
C ILE A 88 -22.71 7.97 6.82
N PRO A 89 -23.08 6.68 6.65
CA PRO A 89 -23.89 5.95 7.61
C PRO A 89 -23.29 5.90 9.01
N LYS A 90 -24.14 5.95 10.04
CA LYS A 90 -23.71 5.85 11.45
C LYS A 90 -23.02 4.51 11.78
N SER A 91 -23.28 3.47 11.00
CA SER A 91 -22.68 2.13 11.16
C SER A 91 -21.16 2.09 10.94
N CYS A 92 -20.56 3.18 10.46
CA CYS A 92 -19.11 3.26 10.24
C CYS A 92 -18.31 3.74 11.46
N LYS A 93 -18.87 3.69 12.66
CA LYS A 93 -18.21 4.19 13.88
C LYS A 93 -17.12 3.29 14.46
N GLY A 94 -17.20 1.98 14.24
CA GLY A 94 -16.22 1.02 14.77
C GLY A 94 -14.95 0.94 13.92
N PRO A 95 -13.91 0.24 14.44
CA PRO A 95 -12.70 0.00 13.66
C PRO A 95 -12.94 -0.96 12.50
N GLY A 96 -12.11 -0.85 11.46
CA GLY A 96 -12.02 -1.81 10.39
C GLY A 96 -10.65 -2.46 10.37
N VAL A 97 -10.60 -3.78 10.19
CA VAL A 97 -9.36 -4.56 10.17
C VAL A 97 -9.22 -5.23 8.80
N TYR A 98 -8.07 -5.01 8.18
CA TYR A 98 -7.78 -5.49 6.82
C TYR A 98 -6.35 -6.01 6.75
N LYS A 99 -6.14 -7.05 5.94
CA LYS A 99 -4.80 -7.41 5.48
C LYS A 99 -4.45 -6.60 4.25
N PHE A 100 -3.23 -6.14 4.14
CA PHE A 100 -2.76 -5.42 2.97
C PHE A 100 -1.61 -6.14 2.28
N SER A 101 -1.48 -5.87 0.99
CA SER A 101 -0.37 -6.33 0.16
C SER A 101 0.02 -5.25 -0.85
N ARG A 102 1.25 -5.32 -1.32
CA ARG A 102 1.80 -4.47 -2.37
C ARG A 102 2.14 -5.34 -3.57
N PRO A 103 1.18 -5.59 -4.51
CA PRO A 103 1.45 -6.39 -5.71
C PRO A 103 2.58 -5.83 -6.55
N ASP A 104 2.72 -4.51 -6.59
CA ASP A 104 3.80 -3.78 -7.24
C ASP A 104 4.02 -2.41 -6.56
N ALA A 105 4.99 -1.62 -7.02
CA ALA A 105 5.34 -0.33 -6.44
C ALA A 105 4.18 0.70 -6.47
N ASN A 106 3.23 0.54 -7.39
CA ASN A 106 2.14 1.49 -7.64
C ASN A 106 0.76 0.97 -7.21
N THR A 107 0.69 -0.22 -6.64
CA THR A 107 -0.57 -0.86 -6.25
C THR A 107 -0.56 -1.23 -4.78
N LEU A 108 -1.67 -0.95 -4.11
CA LEU A 108 -1.95 -1.35 -2.73
C LEU A 108 -3.30 -2.08 -2.73
N ALA A 109 -3.36 -3.24 -2.11
CA ALA A 109 -4.56 -4.07 -2.04
C ALA A 109 -4.87 -4.46 -0.61
N PHE A 110 -6.17 -4.53 -0.29
CA PHE A 110 -6.68 -4.89 1.02
C PHE A 110 -7.67 -6.05 0.93
N THR A 111 -7.59 -6.93 1.91
CA THR A 111 -8.54 -8.02 2.12
C THR A 111 -9.22 -7.84 3.47
N LEU A 112 -10.53 -7.97 3.52
CA LEU A 112 -11.31 -7.86 4.76
C LEU A 112 -10.91 -8.92 5.78
N VAL A 113 -10.64 -8.49 7.01
CA VAL A 113 -10.52 -9.36 8.19
C VAL A 113 -11.75 -9.20 9.09
N ASN A 114 -12.06 -7.96 9.50
CA ASN A 114 -13.21 -7.67 10.34
C ASN A 114 -13.65 -6.21 10.17
N ASP A 115 -14.85 -5.99 9.69
CA ASP A 115 -15.49 -4.68 9.61
C ASP A 115 -17.00 -4.86 9.49
N VAL A 116 -17.78 -3.95 10.08
CA VAL A 116 -19.25 -3.93 10.00
C VAL A 116 -19.76 -2.81 9.10
N CYS A 117 -18.89 -1.91 8.67
CA CYS A 117 -19.25 -0.77 7.82
C CYS A 117 -19.23 -1.16 6.34
N LYS A 118 -20.37 -1.53 5.78
CA LYS A 118 -20.48 -1.97 4.38
C LYS A 118 -19.87 -0.98 3.37
N PRO A 119 -20.13 0.33 3.42
CA PRO A 119 -19.52 1.27 2.48
C PRO A 119 -17.99 1.33 2.58
N ARG A 120 -17.46 1.21 3.80
CA ARG A 120 -16.00 1.16 4.01
C ARG A 120 -15.40 -0.13 3.43
N ILE A 121 -16.01 -1.27 3.70
CA ILE A 121 -15.58 -2.56 3.13
C ILE A 121 -15.55 -2.47 1.60
N GLN A 122 -16.62 -2.00 0.97
CA GLN A 122 -16.73 -1.87 -0.47
C GLN A 122 -15.63 -0.97 -1.05
N ASN A 123 -15.30 0.09 -0.37
CA ASN A 123 -14.30 1.06 -0.82
C ASN A 123 -12.86 0.54 -0.59
N VAL A 124 -12.56 0.07 0.63
CA VAL A 124 -11.22 -0.38 1.01
C VAL A 124 -10.76 -1.59 0.22
N THR A 125 -11.66 -2.51 -0.10
CA THR A 125 -11.34 -3.75 -0.84
C THR A 125 -11.21 -3.56 -2.35
N GLN A 126 -11.35 -2.35 -2.87
CA GLN A 126 -10.95 -2.03 -4.25
C GLN A 126 -9.41 -2.07 -4.40
N ALA A 127 -8.93 -2.27 -5.61
CA ALA A 127 -7.51 -2.06 -5.90
C ALA A 127 -7.20 -0.55 -5.84
N TRP A 128 -6.13 -0.20 -5.17
CA TRP A 128 -5.66 1.17 -5.02
C TRP A 128 -4.40 1.39 -5.83
N HIS A 129 -4.39 2.47 -6.59
CA HIS A 129 -3.26 2.85 -7.42
C HIS A 129 -2.66 4.15 -6.92
N ARG A 130 -1.34 4.24 -6.97
CA ARG A 130 -0.61 5.45 -6.58
C ARG A 130 -1.02 6.60 -7.50
N GLN A 131 -1.30 7.76 -6.88
CA GLN A 131 -1.64 8.98 -7.58
C GLN A 131 -0.39 9.81 -7.87
#